data_cdc8c566f1bfc4c90be54b88b6a1a64b
#
_entry.id   cdc8c566f1bfc4c90be54b88b6a1a64b
#
_cell.length_a   1.000
_cell.length_b   1.000
_cell.length_c   1.000
_cell.angle_alpha   90.00
_cell.angle_beta   90.00
_cell.angle_gamma   90.00
#
_symmetry.space_group_name_H-M   'P 1'
#
loop_
_entity.id
_entity.type
_entity.pdbx_description
1 polymer ?
#
loop_
_entity_poly.entity_id
_entity_poly.type
_entity_poly.pdbx_seq_one_letter_code
_entity_poly.pdbx_strand_id
1 'polypeptide(L)'
;MREIVVISGKGGTGKTSLTGAFASLAENAVLCDLDVDAPDLHILLAPRHMEELAFVSGQEAAIAPDLCTGCGVCADMCRYGAIAASGEAFAVDPLRCEGCGVCLRFCPAGAVSFTPRHCGQRYVSETRFGTMVHAQLFPGQENSGRLVQVLRTRAKEVAASQGRELILCDGAPGIGCPVIS
;
A
#
# COMPACT_ATOMS: atom_id res chain seq x y z
N MET A 1 -0.16 4.44 -25.98
CA MET A 1 0.40 4.85 -24.67
C MET A 1 1.60 3.97 -24.37
N ARG A 2 2.75 4.57 -24.06
CA ARG A 2 4.02 3.89 -23.73
C ARG A 2 4.22 3.96 -22.22
N GLU A 3 4.81 2.94 -21.62
CA GLU A 3 5.18 2.90 -20.22
C GLU A 3 6.68 2.62 -20.12
N ILE A 4 7.40 3.45 -19.38
CA ILE A 4 8.82 3.28 -19.09
C ILE A 4 8.95 3.14 -17.57
N VAL A 5 9.58 2.04 -17.13
CA VAL A 5 9.83 1.78 -15.72
C VAL A 5 11.33 1.78 -15.47
N VAL A 6 11.78 2.64 -14.57
CA VAL A 6 13.18 2.70 -14.12
C VAL A 6 13.33 1.75 -12.95
N ILE A 7 14.10 0.71 -13.10
CA ILE A 7 14.34 -0.31 -12.06
C ILE A 7 15.83 -0.45 -11.75
N SER A 8 16.16 -1.04 -10.61
CA SER A 8 17.54 -1.37 -10.26
C SER A 8 17.60 -2.65 -9.44
N GLY A 9 18.71 -3.39 -9.53
CA GLY A 9 18.92 -4.59 -8.72
C GLY A 9 19.18 -4.30 -7.23
N LYS A 10 19.48 -3.04 -6.84
CA LYS A 10 19.84 -2.65 -5.47
C LYS A 10 19.32 -1.26 -5.13
N GLY A 11 19.00 -1.02 -3.86
CA GLY A 11 18.68 0.32 -3.34
C GLY A 11 19.88 1.27 -3.42
N GLY A 12 19.61 2.58 -3.46
CA GLY A 12 20.65 3.62 -3.46
C GLY A 12 21.41 3.80 -4.78
N THR A 13 20.93 3.24 -5.90
CA THR A 13 21.57 3.34 -7.22
C THR A 13 21.21 4.62 -7.99
N GLY A 14 20.36 5.47 -7.42
CA GLY A 14 19.93 6.72 -8.06
C GLY A 14 18.73 6.59 -9.00
N LYS A 15 17.93 5.52 -8.92
CA LYS A 15 16.69 5.37 -9.71
C LYS A 15 15.81 6.62 -9.68
N THR A 16 15.41 7.02 -8.48
CA THR A 16 14.51 8.16 -8.26
C THR A 16 15.09 9.46 -8.80
N SER A 17 16.42 9.68 -8.65
CA SER A 17 17.09 10.83 -9.25
C SER A 17 17.08 10.79 -10.77
N LEU A 18 17.29 9.62 -11.35
CA LEU A 18 17.23 9.41 -12.80
C LEU A 18 15.80 9.58 -13.32
N THR A 19 14.80 9.03 -12.61
CA THR A 19 13.39 9.22 -12.93
C THR A 19 13.00 10.69 -12.88
N GLY A 20 13.45 11.43 -11.85
CA GLY A 20 13.25 12.88 -11.75
C GLY A 20 13.90 13.66 -12.90
N ALA A 21 15.11 13.26 -13.34
CA ALA A 21 15.76 13.84 -14.50
C ALA A 21 14.99 13.57 -15.80
N PHE A 22 14.53 12.34 -16.00
CA PHE A 22 13.68 12.02 -17.16
C PHE A 22 12.34 12.77 -17.11
N ALA A 23 11.74 12.92 -15.94
CA ALA A 23 10.51 13.70 -15.78
C ALA A 23 10.67 15.15 -16.22
N SER A 24 11.85 15.75 -15.98
CA SER A 24 12.15 17.13 -16.41
C SER A 24 12.31 17.28 -17.92
N LEU A 25 12.62 16.21 -18.63
CA LEU A 25 12.80 16.18 -20.08
C LEU A 25 11.58 15.63 -20.82
N ALA A 26 10.72 14.91 -20.11
CA ALA A 26 9.54 14.28 -20.68
C ALA A 26 8.44 15.32 -20.94
N GLU A 27 8.07 15.49 -22.17
CA GLU A 27 6.88 16.23 -22.52
C GLU A 27 5.66 15.28 -22.45
N ASN A 28 4.56 15.80 -21.92
CA ASN A 28 3.27 15.11 -21.98
C ASN A 28 3.21 13.74 -21.26
N ALA A 29 3.89 13.60 -20.11
CA ALA A 29 3.93 12.37 -19.34
C ALA A 29 3.04 12.41 -18.09
N VAL A 30 2.60 11.23 -17.66
CA VAL A 30 2.15 10.96 -16.29
C VAL A 30 3.29 10.29 -15.53
N LEU A 31 3.57 10.76 -14.32
CA LEU A 31 4.58 10.19 -13.45
C LEU A 31 3.93 9.19 -12.50
N CYS A 32 4.62 8.10 -12.18
CA CYS A 32 4.10 7.10 -11.25
C CYS A 32 5.23 6.62 -10.32
N ASP A 33 5.03 6.77 -9.01
CA ASP A 33 5.94 6.20 -8.02
C ASP A 33 5.46 4.79 -7.64
N LEU A 34 6.22 3.79 -8.02
CA LEU A 34 5.96 2.37 -7.74
C LEU A 34 6.88 1.81 -6.65
N ASP A 35 7.81 2.62 -6.11
CA ASP A 35 8.62 2.25 -4.95
C ASP A 35 7.82 2.51 -3.66
N VAL A 36 6.76 1.74 -3.48
CA VAL A 36 5.74 1.97 -2.43
C VAL A 36 6.23 1.66 -1.02
N ASP A 37 7.35 0.95 -0.89
CA ASP A 37 7.98 0.63 0.40
C ASP A 37 8.90 1.77 0.88
N ALA A 38 9.48 2.52 -0.07
CA ALA A 38 10.32 3.70 0.19
C ALA A 38 10.07 4.80 -0.87
N PRO A 39 8.88 5.40 -0.90
CA PRO A 39 8.51 6.36 -1.93
C PRO A 39 9.25 7.69 -1.72
N ASP A 40 10.19 8.00 -2.60
CA ASP A 40 11.04 9.20 -2.51
C ASP A 40 10.80 10.20 -3.66
N LEU A 41 10.10 9.81 -4.73
CA LEU A 41 9.88 10.67 -5.89
C LEU A 41 9.06 11.93 -5.51
N HIS A 42 8.14 11.80 -4.56
CA HIS A 42 7.35 12.93 -4.05
C HIS A 42 8.22 13.99 -3.33
N ILE A 43 9.34 13.60 -2.72
CA ILE A 43 10.28 14.54 -2.08
C ILE A 43 10.94 15.42 -3.13
N LEU A 44 11.36 14.83 -4.27
CA LEU A 44 11.99 15.55 -5.37
C LEU A 44 11.03 16.47 -6.12
N LEU A 45 9.79 16.04 -6.29
CA LEU A 45 8.83 16.74 -7.15
C LEU A 45 7.92 17.68 -6.40
N ALA A 46 7.86 17.61 -5.06
CA ALA A 46 7.04 18.44 -4.17
C ALA A 46 5.58 18.56 -4.69
N PRO A 47 4.84 17.45 -4.84
CA PRO A 47 3.54 17.43 -5.47
C PRO A 47 2.48 18.14 -4.64
N ARG A 48 1.51 18.76 -5.32
CA ARG A 48 0.29 19.26 -4.71
C ARG A 48 -0.82 18.21 -4.89
N HIS A 49 -1.34 17.70 -3.81
CA HIS A 49 -2.38 16.66 -3.83
C HIS A 49 -3.67 17.21 -4.44
N MET A 50 -4.21 16.51 -5.43
CA MET A 50 -5.47 16.80 -6.10
C MET A 50 -6.57 15.81 -5.69
N GLU A 51 -6.18 14.55 -5.48
CA GLU A 51 -7.04 13.46 -5.07
C GLU A 51 -6.32 12.61 -4.03
N GLU A 52 -7.04 12.26 -2.97
CA GLU A 52 -6.55 11.38 -1.91
C GLU A 52 -7.58 10.29 -1.65
N LEU A 53 -7.17 9.02 -1.70
CA LEU A 53 -8.03 7.87 -1.51
C LEU A 53 -7.35 6.84 -0.61
N ALA A 54 -8.14 6.26 0.28
CA ALA A 54 -7.66 5.16 1.11
C ALA A 54 -7.20 3.96 0.26
N PHE A 55 -6.08 3.38 0.64
CA PHE A 55 -5.69 2.07 0.14
C PHE A 55 -6.11 1.01 1.14
N VAL A 56 -7.10 0.22 0.75
CA VAL A 56 -7.65 -0.88 1.55
C VAL A 56 -7.23 -2.20 0.93
N SER A 57 -6.56 -3.04 1.72
CA SER A 57 -6.10 -4.35 1.25
C SER A 57 -6.07 -5.37 2.37
N GLY A 58 -6.70 -6.52 2.12
CA GLY A 58 -6.86 -7.55 3.14
C GLY A 58 -7.93 -7.21 4.18
N GLN A 59 -7.91 -7.96 5.25
CA GLN A 59 -8.82 -7.83 6.38
C GLN A 59 -8.06 -7.99 7.69
N GLU A 60 -8.58 -7.45 8.76
CA GLU A 60 -8.06 -7.64 10.11
C GLU A 60 -9.16 -8.09 11.05
N ALA A 61 -8.79 -8.89 12.03
CA ALA A 61 -9.71 -9.34 13.06
C ALA A 61 -10.01 -8.21 14.05
N ALA A 62 -11.26 -8.13 14.47
CA ALA A 62 -11.69 -7.30 15.60
C ALA A 62 -12.46 -8.19 16.59
N ILE A 63 -12.27 -7.95 17.87
CA ILE A 63 -12.97 -8.67 18.95
C ILE A 63 -13.91 -7.69 19.64
N ALA A 64 -15.19 -8.01 19.66
CA ALA A 64 -16.19 -7.24 20.41
C ALA A 64 -16.09 -7.58 21.90
N PRO A 65 -15.68 -6.62 22.77
CA PRO A 65 -15.49 -6.92 24.20
C PRO A 65 -16.78 -7.39 24.89
N ASP A 66 -17.92 -6.82 24.50
CA ASP A 66 -19.23 -7.13 25.08
C ASP A 66 -19.72 -8.56 24.80
N LEU A 67 -19.19 -9.18 23.73
CA LEU A 67 -19.50 -10.55 23.34
C LEU A 67 -18.41 -11.53 23.77
N CYS A 68 -17.24 -11.03 24.17
CA CYS A 68 -16.09 -11.86 24.51
C CYS A 68 -16.26 -12.47 25.90
N THR A 69 -16.17 -13.79 25.99
CA THR A 69 -16.25 -14.53 27.27
C THR A 69 -14.91 -14.74 27.96
N GLY A 70 -13.82 -14.18 27.42
CA GLY A 70 -12.47 -14.34 27.99
C GLY A 70 -11.90 -15.76 27.91
N CYS A 71 -12.44 -16.64 27.02
CA CYS A 71 -12.07 -18.06 26.98
C CYS A 71 -10.66 -18.37 26.44
N GLY A 72 -9.98 -17.44 25.81
CA GLY A 72 -8.59 -17.56 25.33
C GLY A 72 -8.37 -18.33 24.04
N VAL A 73 -9.37 -19.07 23.52
CA VAL A 73 -9.22 -19.92 22.31
C VAL A 73 -8.61 -19.19 21.13
N CYS A 74 -9.02 -17.95 20.87
CA CYS A 74 -8.50 -17.15 19.76
C CYS A 74 -7.01 -16.80 19.91
N ALA A 75 -6.54 -16.57 21.14
CA ALA A 75 -5.14 -16.30 21.44
C ALA A 75 -4.28 -17.55 21.28
N ASP A 76 -4.73 -18.69 21.82
CA ASP A 76 -4.03 -19.97 21.75
C ASP A 76 -3.85 -20.43 20.28
N MET A 77 -4.83 -20.15 19.41
CA MET A 77 -4.80 -20.53 18.01
C MET A 77 -4.07 -19.50 17.11
N CYS A 78 -3.72 -18.33 17.64
CA CYS A 78 -3.08 -17.30 16.83
C CYS A 78 -1.59 -17.57 16.65
N ARG A 79 -1.20 -18.19 15.51
CA ARG A 79 0.21 -18.46 15.20
C ARG A 79 1.09 -17.21 15.07
N TYR A 80 0.48 -16.03 14.92
CA TYR A 80 1.18 -14.75 14.78
C TYR A 80 1.32 -14.00 16.09
N GLY A 81 0.75 -14.54 17.20
CA GLY A 81 0.78 -13.87 18.50
C GLY A 81 0.10 -12.50 18.50
N ALA A 82 -0.88 -12.31 17.60
CA ALA A 82 -1.58 -11.04 17.42
C ALA A 82 -2.73 -10.81 18.42
N ILE A 83 -3.02 -11.76 19.31
CA ILE A 83 -4.17 -11.67 20.22
C ILE A 83 -3.67 -11.83 21.66
N ALA A 84 -4.00 -10.86 22.49
CA ALA A 84 -3.61 -10.84 23.90
C ALA A 84 -4.79 -10.50 24.80
N ALA A 85 -4.69 -10.89 26.08
CA ALA A 85 -5.68 -10.52 27.09
C ALA A 85 -5.69 -8.99 27.32
N SER A 86 -6.89 -8.44 27.45
CA SER A 86 -7.15 -7.02 27.68
C SER A 86 -8.35 -6.88 28.65
N GLY A 87 -8.07 -6.80 29.95
CA GLY A 87 -9.09 -6.87 30.96
C GLY A 87 -9.77 -8.25 31.01
N GLU A 88 -11.09 -8.27 30.97
CA GLU A 88 -11.89 -9.50 30.94
C GLU A 88 -12.07 -10.09 29.51
N ALA A 89 -11.60 -9.37 28.48
CA ALA A 89 -11.70 -9.77 27.10
C ALA A 89 -10.31 -10.00 26.48
N PHE A 90 -10.28 -10.27 25.18
CA PHE A 90 -9.07 -10.29 24.35
C PHE A 90 -9.09 -9.16 23.34
N ALA A 91 -7.90 -8.67 22.94
CA ALA A 91 -7.73 -7.65 21.93
C ALA A 91 -6.77 -8.12 20.83
N VAL A 92 -6.96 -7.61 19.61
CA VAL A 92 -6.11 -7.89 18.45
C VAL A 92 -5.09 -6.77 18.32
N ASP A 93 -3.83 -7.14 18.16
CA ASP A 93 -2.78 -6.24 17.68
C ASP A 93 -2.86 -6.18 16.14
N PRO A 94 -3.27 -5.05 15.53
CA PRO A 94 -3.42 -4.94 14.10
C PRO A 94 -2.08 -5.04 13.35
N LEU A 95 -0.95 -4.74 13.99
CA LEU A 95 0.37 -4.85 13.37
C LEU A 95 0.83 -6.30 13.21
N ARG A 96 0.32 -7.21 14.05
CA ARG A 96 0.64 -8.64 14.00
C ARG A 96 -0.42 -9.49 13.32
N CYS A 97 -1.61 -8.94 13.10
CA CYS A 97 -2.72 -9.70 12.55
C CYS A 97 -2.54 -9.88 11.04
N GLU A 98 -2.44 -11.12 10.58
CA GLU A 98 -2.32 -11.49 9.17
C GLU A 98 -3.67 -11.76 8.47
N GLY A 99 -4.78 -11.50 9.14
CA GLY A 99 -6.10 -11.65 8.52
C GLY A 99 -6.46 -13.09 8.12
N CYS A 100 -5.84 -14.10 8.73
CA CYS A 100 -5.97 -15.51 8.31
C CYS A 100 -7.32 -16.18 8.64
N GLY A 101 -8.16 -15.56 9.47
CA GLY A 101 -9.52 -16.01 9.77
C GLY A 101 -9.66 -17.12 10.80
N VAL A 102 -8.58 -17.69 11.35
CA VAL A 102 -8.64 -18.79 12.31
C VAL A 102 -9.42 -18.39 13.57
N CYS A 103 -9.13 -17.24 14.16
CA CYS A 103 -9.81 -16.76 15.36
C CYS A 103 -11.32 -16.56 15.16
N LEU A 104 -11.76 -16.12 13.98
CA LEU A 104 -13.18 -16.00 13.64
C LEU A 104 -13.87 -17.37 13.64
N ARG A 105 -13.22 -18.37 13.01
CA ARG A 105 -13.81 -19.70 12.84
C ARG A 105 -13.98 -20.47 14.15
N PHE A 106 -13.09 -20.25 15.10
CA PHE A 106 -13.04 -21.00 16.34
C PHE A 106 -13.54 -20.23 17.58
N CYS A 107 -14.06 -19.02 17.41
CA CYS A 107 -14.64 -18.26 18.51
C CYS A 107 -16.01 -18.84 18.93
N PRO A 108 -16.14 -19.46 20.12
CA PRO A 108 -17.39 -20.07 20.55
C PRO A 108 -18.48 -19.04 20.86
N ALA A 109 -18.07 -17.82 21.22
CA ALA A 109 -18.98 -16.72 21.55
C ALA A 109 -19.38 -15.87 20.33
N GLY A 110 -18.79 -16.13 19.14
CA GLY A 110 -19.04 -15.29 17.97
C GLY A 110 -18.57 -13.83 18.12
N ALA A 111 -17.65 -13.58 19.06
CA ALA A 111 -17.16 -12.23 19.38
C ALA A 111 -16.17 -11.66 18.35
N VAL A 112 -15.66 -12.49 17.43
CA VAL A 112 -14.67 -12.07 16.43
C VAL A 112 -15.37 -11.69 15.15
N SER A 113 -14.99 -10.56 14.59
CA SER A 113 -15.40 -10.09 13.25
C SER A 113 -14.18 -9.75 12.39
N PHE A 114 -14.39 -9.55 11.10
CA PHE A 114 -13.36 -9.11 10.16
C PHE A 114 -13.76 -7.78 9.53
N THR A 115 -12.84 -6.84 9.56
CA THR A 115 -13.00 -5.53 8.91
C THR A 115 -11.98 -5.35 7.81
N PRO A 116 -12.31 -4.60 6.74
CA PRO A 116 -11.33 -4.24 5.73
C PRO A 116 -10.15 -3.48 6.36
N ARG A 117 -8.90 -3.88 6.02
CA ARG A 117 -7.71 -3.23 6.55
C ARG A 117 -7.35 -2.00 5.71
N HIS A 118 -7.24 -0.85 6.36
CA HIS A 118 -6.72 0.37 5.77
C HIS A 118 -5.19 0.38 5.90
N CYS A 119 -4.51 0.15 4.77
CA CYS A 119 -3.06 -0.05 4.73
C CYS A 119 -2.26 1.21 4.38
N GLY A 120 -2.88 2.26 3.89
CA GLY A 120 -2.19 3.46 3.46
C GLY A 120 -3.07 4.41 2.65
N GLN A 121 -2.44 5.40 2.03
CA GLN A 121 -3.10 6.38 1.17
C GLN A 121 -2.50 6.35 -0.24
N ARG A 122 -3.32 6.62 -1.24
CA ARG A 122 -2.93 6.80 -2.63
C ARG A 122 -3.39 8.15 -3.13
N TYR A 123 -2.57 8.76 -3.98
CA TYR A 123 -2.73 10.14 -4.38
C TYR A 123 -2.67 10.29 -5.89
N VAL A 124 -3.44 11.23 -6.42
CA VAL A 124 -3.20 11.87 -7.70
C VAL A 124 -2.82 13.31 -7.41
N SER A 125 -1.68 13.74 -7.89
CA SER A 125 -1.10 15.02 -7.52
C SER A 125 -0.59 15.76 -8.74
N GLU A 126 -0.52 17.08 -8.67
CA GLU A 126 0.09 17.91 -9.67
C GLU A 126 1.53 18.23 -9.29
N THR A 127 2.44 18.11 -10.21
CA THR A 127 3.85 18.48 -10.06
C THR A 127 4.25 19.50 -11.14
N ARG A 128 5.45 20.09 -11.00
CA ARG A 128 6.01 20.97 -12.04
C ARG A 128 6.27 20.27 -13.38
N PHE A 129 6.25 18.93 -13.45
CA PHE A 129 6.52 18.15 -14.65
C PHE A 129 5.31 17.36 -15.15
N GLY A 130 4.14 17.53 -14.53
CA GLY A 130 2.90 16.86 -14.90
C GLY A 130 2.22 16.17 -13.73
N THR A 131 1.20 15.39 -14.04
CA THR A 131 0.43 14.66 -13.03
C THR A 131 1.23 13.47 -12.53
N MET A 132 1.22 13.28 -11.19
CA MET A 132 1.89 12.19 -10.50
C MET A 132 0.86 11.31 -9.77
N VAL A 133 0.98 10.00 -9.96
CA VAL A 133 0.24 8.99 -9.19
C VAL A 133 1.22 8.33 -8.24
N HIS A 134 0.90 8.34 -6.95
CA HIS A 134 1.78 7.79 -5.92
C HIS A 134 0.98 7.31 -4.71
N ALA A 135 1.63 6.64 -3.77
CA ALA A 135 1.02 6.18 -2.53
C ALA A 135 2.02 6.20 -1.38
N GLN A 136 1.46 6.05 -0.18
CA GLN A 136 2.22 5.87 1.04
C GLN A 136 1.54 4.78 1.88
N LEU A 137 2.25 3.69 2.16
CA LEU A 137 1.82 2.68 3.12
C LEU A 137 2.00 3.20 4.55
N PHE A 138 1.14 2.80 5.45
CA PHE A 138 1.34 3.03 6.87
C PHE A 138 2.48 2.13 7.40
N PRO A 139 3.21 2.56 8.42
CA PRO A 139 4.28 1.76 9.01
C PRO A 139 3.80 0.36 9.40
N GLY A 140 4.57 -0.67 9.03
CA GLY A 140 4.26 -2.06 9.31
C GLY A 140 3.17 -2.68 8.43
N GLN A 141 2.67 -1.96 7.43
CA GLN A 141 1.74 -2.53 6.45
C GLN A 141 2.50 -3.15 5.27
N GLU A 142 1.97 -4.26 4.80
CA GLU A 142 2.44 -4.98 3.62
C GLU A 142 1.42 -4.85 2.47
N ASN A 143 1.55 -5.64 1.41
CA ASN A 143 0.75 -5.62 0.17
C ASN A 143 1.27 -4.68 -0.92
N SER A 144 2.57 -4.45 -0.95
CA SER A 144 3.23 -3.61 -1.95
C SER A 144 2.93 -4.04 -3.40
N GLY A 145 2.91 -5.33 -3.70
CA GLY A 145 2.58 -5.84 -5.04
C GLY A 145 1.17 -5.46 -5.52
N ARG A 146 0.17 -5.57 -4.64
CA ARG A 146 -1.20 -5.15 -4.98
C ARG A 146 -1.31 -3.64 -5.14
N LEU A 147 -0.61 -2.87 -4.30
CA LEU A 147 -0.60 -1.42 -4.39
C LEU A 147 0.01 -0.96 -5.71
N VAL A 148 1.13 -1.55 -6.13
CA VAL A 148 1.77 -1.28 -7.42
C VAL A 148 0.78 -1.46 -8.58
N GLN A 149 0.02 -2.56 -8.61
CA GLN A 149 -1.00 -2.78 -9.66
C GLN A 149 -2.08 -1.70 -9.65
N VAL A 150 -2.55 -1.30 -8.46
CA VAL A 150 -3.56 -0.23 -8.31
C VAL A 150 -3.03 1.10 -8.83
N LEU A 151 -1.77 1.45 -8.51
CA LEU A 151 -1.14 2.68 -8.97
C LEU A 151 -0.92 2.68 -10.49
N ARG A 152 -0.43 1.58 -11.07
CA ARG A 152 -0.27 1.44 -12.53
C ARG A 152 -1.59 1.57 -13.27
N THR A 153 -2.66 0.94 -12.75
CA THR A 153 -4.00 1.08 -13.32
C THR A 153 -4.46 2.53 -13.28
N ARG A 154 -4.31 3.19 -12.13
CA ARG A 154 -4.69 4.59 -11.97
C ARG A 154 -3.88 5.53 -12.87
N ALA A 155 -2.58 5.29 -13.01
CA ALA A 155 -1.74 6.06 -13.91
C ALA A 155 -2.19 5.95 -15.38
N LYS A 156 -2.62 4.76 -15.82
CA LYS A 156 -3.19 4.54 -17.16
C LYS A 156 -4.51 5.28 -17.36
N GLU A 157 -5.40 5.26 -16.36
CA GLU A 157 -6.66 6.00 -16.38
C GLU A 157 -6.41 7.51 -16.48
N VAL A 158 -5.51 8.04 -15.65
CA VAL A 158 -5.13 9.45 -15.65
C VAL A 158 -4.51 9.84 -17.00
N ALA A 159 -3.60 9.04 -17.52
CA ALA A 159 -2.98 9.29 -18.81
C ALA A 159 -4.02 9.32 -19.95
N ALA A 160 -4.95 8.36 -19.95
CA ALA A 160 -6.01 8.32 -20.96
C ALA A 160 -6.94 9.54 -20.87
N SER A 161 -7.36 9.92 -19.64
CA SER A 161 -8.27 11.06 -19.42
C SER A 161 -7.63 12.41 -19.80
N GLN A 162 -6.30 12.53 -19.69
CA GLN A 162 -5.54 13.73 -20.00
C GLN A 162 -4.92 13.73 -21.39
N GLY A 163 -5.14 12.69 -22.21
CA GLY A 163 -4.54 12.56 -23.54
C GLY A 163 -3.01 12.42 -23.49
N ARG A 164 -2.46 11.83 -22.42
CA ARG A 164 -1.02 11.62 -22.27
C ARG A 164 -0.60 10.32 -22.94
N GLU A 165 0.55 10.33 -23.60
CA GLU A 165 1.05 9.17 -24.36
C GLU A 165 2.15 8.39 -23.64
N LEU A 166 2.72 8.96 -22.58
CA LEU A 166 3.81 8.38 -21.81
C LEU A 166 3.46 8.28 -20.32
N ILE A 167 3.77 7.13 -19.73
CA ILE A 167 3.82 6.95 -18.27
C ILE A 167 5.28 6.67 -17.92
N LEU A 168 5.85 7.47 -17.01
CA LEU A 168 7.20 7.30 -16.50
C LEU A 168 7.11 6.86 -15.03
N CYS A 169 7.61 5.66 -14.75
CA CYS A 169 7.51 5.03 -13.44
C CYS A 169 8.88 4.96 -12.75
N ASP A 170 8.92 5.37 -11.48
CA ASP A 170 10.00 5.01 -10.55
C ASP A 170 9.67 3.64 -9.95
N GLY A 171 10.40 2.61 -10.32
CA GLY A 171 10.14 1.24 -9.88
C GLY A 171 10.84 0.90 -8.57
N ALA A 172 10.38 -0.14 -7.88
CA ALA A 172 11.03 -0.65 -6.69
C ALA A 172 12.41 -1.25 -7.00
N PRO A 173 13.35 -1.26 -6.05
CA PRO A 173 14.60 -1.98 -6.19
C PRO A 173 14.42 -3.49 -5.99
N GLY A 174 15.37 -4.28 -6.52
CA GLY A 174 15.42 -5.72 -6.32
C GLY A 174 14.58 -6.52 -7.31
N ILE A 175 14.17 -7.71 -6.89
CA ILE A 175 13.42 -8.70 -7.69
C ILE A 175 12.13 -9.16 -6.99
N GLY A 176 11.65 -8.39 -6.02
CA GLY A 176 10.44 -8.71 -5.24
C GLY A 176 9.13 -8.49 -6.00
N CYS A 177 8.01 -8.78 -5.33
CA CYS A 177 6.67 -8.63 -5.89
C CYS A 177 6.39 -7.26 -6.54
N PRO A 178 6.85 -6.12 -5.98
CA PRO A 178 6.62 -4.82 -6.62
C PRO A 178 7.26 -4.65 -8.00
N VAL A 179 8.36 -5.38 -8.27
CA VAL A 179 9.06 -5.33 -9.57
C VAL A 179 8.39 -6.20 -10.61
N ILE A 180 7.76 -7.30 -10.18
CA ILE A 180 7.13 -8.29 -11.07
C ILE A 180 5.67 -7.90 -11.38
N SER A 181 5.06 -7.08 -10.54
CA SER A 181 3.67 -6.60 -10.67
C SER A 181 3.54 -5.50 -11.71
#